data_3c2b579e6a03e6e25dade8e2fd715bc2
#
_entry.id   3c2b579e6a03e6e25dade8e2fd715bc2
#
_cell.length_a   1.000
_cell.length_b   1.000
_cell.length_c   1.000
_cell.angle_alpha   90.00
_cell.angle_beta   90.00
_cell.angle_gamma   90.00
#
_symmetry.space_group_name_H-M   'P 1'
#
loop_
_entity.id
_entity.type
_entity.pdbx_description
1 polymer ?
#
loop_
_entity_poly.entity_id
_entity_poly.type
_entity_poly.pdbx_seq_one_letter_code
_entity_poly.pdbx_strand_id
1 'polypeptide(L)'
;MIHDMQILKGAHVIDRAQGIDRVVDVAIENGKIHSIGESVGLPAGAEIIDVSGCYLSPGWIDIHVHVYGTLGFADPDSIGVYQGVTSFVEAGGPGIDTLDEFAALTDGRMTTRLYVGPYCMRPIGLVSLNFIEGDNVRTLTHIPIVKWLDYMKENGDRLRYMKIGAYGGFGVGAQRMAKGLAETIGRPLYIHIGEQQLQRGTDDANEIFGIAGKGDIITHLFHGNRYGVLDTEGKIMPAVRDAERRGVLFDVGFGGYNFSWSVAEKVMAQGLVPQIISSDLQQFNVLGPVYSLAHVMGACMRLGMSLQDVVERVTVNPARALLLEDRAGALKPGMPADITVFEVEEGEFSIKDTGAGTRVASRRILPRIAFKDGKRVDCDMLRCQDDRNWLIQIAHDEAPEAMRALSEPQREFLGALAVALSRVEWSAADVDHFNLPKALVLHDVFRQVVAETGTPLKTALTGFFACFLHHPFTMQVGVFLLRLPRKVALARLREASEKALA
;
A
#
# COMPACT_ATOMS: atom_id res chain seq x y z
N MET A 1 25.06 -17.92 31.25
CA MET A 1 24.14 -17.18 30.34
C MET A 1 24.10 -17.98 29.07
N ILE A 2 22.95 -18.48 28.66
CA ILE A 2 22.75 -19.13 27.37
C ILE A 2 22.84 -17.96 26.38
N HIS A 3 23.90 -17.93 25.57
CA HIS A 3 24.01 -16.94 24.49
C HIS A 3 22.94 -17.27 23.46
N ASP A 4 21.98 -16.35 23.28
CA ASP A 4 20.95 -16.44 22.24
C ASP A 4 21.59 -16.03 20.89
N MET A 5 22.50 -16.89 20.42
CA MET A 5 23.22 -16.66 19.17
C MET A 5 22.68 -17.60 18.09
N GLN A 6 22.30 -17.02 16.96
CA GLN A 6 21.87 -17.70 15.75
C GLN A 6 22.87 -17.42 14.62
N ILE A 7 23.16 -18.41 13.81
CA ILE A 7 24.07 -18.29 12.67
C ILE A 7 23.35 -18.74 11.41
N LEU A 8 23.11 -17.80 10.51
CA LEU A 8 22.58 -18.04 9.16
C LEU A 8 23.73 -18.42 8.27
N LYS A 9 23.78 -19.70 7.86
CA LYS A 9 24.94 -20.27 7.20
C LYS A 9 24.72 -20.50 5.72
N GLY A 10 25.68 -20.05 4.90
CA GLY A 10 25.80 -20.44 3.51
C GLY A 10 24.92 -19.70 2.51
N ALA A 11 24.25 -18.60 2.90
CA ALA A 11 23.48 -17.80 1.98
C ALA A 11 24.33 -16.91 1.08
N HIS A 12 23.85 -16.64 -0.13
CA HIS A 12 24.38 -15.56 -0.97
C HIS A 12 23.83 -14.22 -0.45
N VAL A 13 24.66 -13.47 0.27
CA VAL A 13 24.26 -12.18 0.88
C VAL A 13 24.37 -11.05 -0.13
N ILE A 14 23.29 -10.27 -0.25
CA ILE A 14 23.22 -9.03 -1.04
C ILE A 14 22.99 -7.87 -0.08
N ASP A 15 24.04 -7.12 0.23
CA ASP A 15 23.96 -5.88 1.02
C ASP A 15 24.72 -4.76 0.30
N ARG A 16 23.99 -3.93 -0.43
CA ARG A 16 24.57 -2.82 -1.22
C ARG A 16 25.15 -1.72 -0.34
N ALA A 17 24.64 -1.56 0.90
CA ALA A 17 25.14 -0.55 1.83
C ALA A 17 26.56 -0.88 2.30
N GLN A 18 26.94 -2.17 2.35
CA GLN A 18 28.25 -2.66 2.76
C GLN A 18 29.09 -3.19 1.58
N GLY A 19 28.57 -3.19 0.35
CA GLY A 19 29.23 -3.73 -0.83
C GLY A 19 29.40 -5.26 -0.79
N ILE A 20 28.49 -5.96 -0.10
CA ILE A 20 28.51 -7.43 -0.02
C ILE A 20 27.60 -8.00 -1.12
N ASP A 21 28.14 -8.89 -1.94
CA ASP A 21 27.44 -9.66 -2.96
C ASP A 21 28.16 -11.00 -3.16
N ARG A 22 28.08 -11.87 -2.16
CA ARG A 22 28.76 -13.17 -2.14
C ARG A 22 28.23 -14.09 -1.04
N VAL A 23 28.60 -15.34 -1.09
CA VAL A 23 28.28 -16.32 -0.04
C VAL A 23 29.08 -16.01 1.22
N VAL A 24 28.37 -15.72 2.33
CA VAL A 24 28.92 -15.47 3.67
C VAL A 24 27.93 -15.90 4.73
N ASP A 25 28.41 -16.09 5.95
CA ASP A 25 27.58 -16.36 7.11
C ASP A 25 27.22 -15.06 7.84
N VAL A 26 26.03 -15.04 8.47
CA VAL A 26 25.55 -13.91 9.28
C VAL A 26 25.24 -14.42 10.68
N ALA A 27 25.89 -13.83 11.70
CA ALA A 27 25.61 -14.13 13.09
C ALA A 27 24.70 -13.07 13.71
N ILE A 28 23.69 -13.54 14.43
CA ILE A 28 22.73 -12.74 15.20
C ILE A 28 22.95 -13.04 16.68
N GLU A 29 23.01 -12.01 17.51
CA GLU A 29 23.08 -12.14 18.95
C GLU A 29 22.20 -11.09 19.61
N ASN A 30 21.34 -11.53 20.55
CA ASN A 30 20.45 -10.63 21.30
C ASN A 30 19.60 -9.72 20.39
N GLY A 31 19.09 -10.26 19.27
CA GLY A 31 18.25 -9.53 18.31
C GLY A 31 18.97 -8.57 17.39
N LYS A 32 20.32 -8.56 17.40
CA LYS A 32 21.16 -7.67 16.58
C LYS A 32 22.11 -8.46 15.68
N ILE A 33 22.53 -7.84 14.60
CA ILE A 33 23.64 -8.35 13.79
C ILE A 33 24.89 -8.33 14.65
N HIS A 34 25.47 -9.49 14.87
CA HIS A 34 26.73 -9.62 15.59
C HIS A 34 27.93 -9.48 14.65
N SER A 35 27.95 -10.29 13.60
CA SER A 35 29.03 -10.27 12.59
C SER A 35 28.59 -10.87 11.26
N ILE A 36 29.35 -10.55 10.21
CA ILE A 36 29.19 -11.09 8.86
C ILE A 36 30.58 -11.47 8.33
N GLY A 37 30.72 -12.64 7.75
CA GLY A 37 31.99 -13.06 7.15
C GLY A 37 31.94 -14.45 6.54
N GLU A 38 33.04 -14.86 5.88
CA GLU A 38 33.18 -16.20 5.28
C GLU A 38 33.18 -17.32 6.34
N SER A 39 33.49 -16.96 7.57
CA SER A 39 33.42 -17.84 8.75
C SER A 39 33.16 -16.96 9.97
N VAL A 40 31.95 -17.03 10.50
CA VAL A 40 31.65 -16.48 11.82
C VAL A 40 32.01 -17.51 12.88
N GLY A 41 32.60 -17.08 14.00
CA GLY A 41 32.92 -18.00 15.10
C GLY A 41 31.68 -18.80 15.53
N LEU A 42 31.86 -20.10 15.81
CA LEU A 42 30.80 -20.98 16.25
C LEU A 42 30.91 -21.18 17.78
N PRO A 43 30.32 -20.32 18.62
CA PRO A 43 30.31 -20.53 20.06
C PRO A 43 29.53 -21.80 20.42
N ALA A 44 29.93 -22.48 21.47
CA ALA A 44 29.20 -23.63 21.95
C ALA A 44 27.75 -23.22 22.32
N GLY A 45 26.77 -23.90 21.73
CA GLY A 45 25.34 -23.63 21.95
C GLY A 45 24.69 -22.63 20.97
N ALA A 46 25.40 -22.11 19.96
CA ALA A 46 24.79 -21.34 18.90
C ALA A 46 23.83 -22.20 18.05
N GLU A 47 22.68 -21.65 17.72
CA GLU A 47 21.75 -22.25 16.76
C GLU A 47 22.27 -22.04 15.34
N ILE A 48 22.44 -23.11 14.58
CA ILE A 48 22.83 -23.03 13.18
C ILE A 48 21.60 -23.20 12.30
N ILE A 49 21.31 -22.20 11.49
CA ILE A 49 20.23 -22.20 10.51
C ILE A 49 20.87 -22.29 9.13
N ASP A 50 20.74 -23.44 8.49
CA ASP A 50 21.25 -23.65 7.13
C ASP A 50 20.31 -22.95 6.13
N VAL A 51 20.86 -21.97 5.42
CA VAL A 51 20.22 -21.21 4.36
C VAL A 51 21.01 -21.26 3.06
N SER A 52 21.80 -22.34 2.89
CA SER A 52 22.57 -22.61 1.69
C SER A 52 21.67 -22.69 0.46
N GLY A 53 22.10 -22.07 -0.63
CA GLY A 53 21.30 -21.98 -1.86
C GLY A 53 20.26 -20.86 -1.89
N CYS A 54 19.99 -20.22 -0.74
CA CYS A 54 19.15 -19.03 -0.68
C CYS A 54 19.98 -17.74 -0.86
N TYR A 55 19.28 -16.68 -1.19
CA TYR A 55 19.75 -15.30 -1.04
C TYR A 55 19.37 -14.77 0.34
N LEU A 56 20.15 -13.84 0.85
CA LEU A 56 19.90 -13.14 2.09
C LEU A 56 20.19 -11.64 1.90
N SER A 57 19.31 -10.79 2.39
CA SER A 57 19.49 -9.34 2.36
C SER A 57 19.12 -8.71 3.69
N PRO A 58 19.43 -7.42 3.91
CA PRO A 58 18.72 -6.63 4.94
C PRO A 58 17.21 -6.80 4.77
N GLY A 59 16.47 -6.71 5.86
CA GLY A 59 15.03 -6.82 5.82
C GLY A 59 14.38 -5.82 4.86
N TRP A 60 13.41 -6.28 4.10
CA TRP A 60 12.74 -5.44 3.11
C TRP A 60 11.87 -4.38 3.77
N ILE A 61 11.87 -3.20 3.15
CA ILE A 61 11.12 -2.02 3.58
C ILE A 61 10.15 -1.64 2.47
N ASP A 62 8.85 -1.83 2.72
CA ASP A 62 7.80 -1.35 1.82
C ASP A 62 7.30 0.02 2.28
N ILE A 63 7.64 1.07 1.55
CA ILE A 63 7.29 2.43 1.95
C ILE A 63 5.87 2.85 1.59
N HIS A 64 5.10 1.97 0.98
CA HIS A 64 3.74 2.27 0.54
C HIS A 64 2.84 1.06 0.68
N VAL A 65 2.17 0.97 1.82
CA VAL A 65 1.10 0.01 2.08
C VAL A 65 -0.09 0.70 2.74
N HIS A 66 -1.24 0.05 2.72
CA HIS A 66 -2.42 0.49 3.44
C HIS A 66 -2.87 -0.62 4.39
N VAL A 67 -2.61 -0.44 5.67
CA VAL A 67 -2.92 -1.40 6.75
C VAL A 67 -4.01 -0.90 7.70
N TYR A 68 -4.50 0.31 7.47
CA TYR A 68 -5.47 0.97 8.33
C TYR A 68 -6.70 1.45 7.53
N GLY A 69 -7.84 1.51 8.22
CA GLY A 69 -9.10 1.95 7.62
C GLY A 69 -9.62 0.99 6.53
N THR A 70 -10.31 1.55 5.54
CA THR A 70 -11.01 0.78 4.50
C THR A 70 -10.11 -0.04 3.59
N LEU A 71 -8.86 0.31 3.51
CA LEU A 71 -7.88 -0.35 2.65
C LEU A 71 -7.07 -1.40 3.41
N GLY A 72 -7.19 -1.41 4.75
CA GLY A 72 -6.32 -2.14 5.64
C GLY A 72 -6.65 -3.63 5.83
N PHE A 73 -5.82 -4.27 6.64
CA PHE A 73 -5.89 -5.69 6.98
C PHE A 73 -6.16 -5.86 8.47
N ALA A 74 -6.91 -6.91 8.85
CA ALA A 74 -7.11 -7.29 10.24
C ALA A 74 -5.81 -7.81 10.89
N ASP A 75 -4.96 -8.46 10.09
CA ASP A 75 -3.61 -8.88 10.46
C ASP A 75 -2.61 -8.29 9.45
N PRO A 76 -2.05 -7.10 9.72
CA PRO A 76 -1.08 -6.48 8.82
C PRO A 76 0.20 -7.28 8.63
N ASP A 77 0.60 -8.14 9.59
CA ASP A 77 1.75 -9.02 9.43
C ASP A 77 1.60 -9.98 8.25
N SER A 78 0.35 -10.23 7.80
CA SER A 78 0.05 -11.06 6.63
C SER A 78 0.68 -10.55 5.33
N ILE A 79 0.92 -9.24 5.22
CA ILE A 79 1.65 -8.60 4.10
C ILE A 79 3.03 -8.08 4.54
N GLY A 80 3.36 -8.22 5.82
CA GLY A 80 4.62 -7.86 6.45
C GLY A 80 5.59 -9.04 6.52
N VAL A 81 5.95 -9.44 7.75
CA VAL A 81 6.96 -10.49 7.99
C VAL A 81 6.63 -11.83 7.33
N TYR A 82 5.35 -12.17 7.17
CA TYR A 82 4.94 -13.39 6.44
C TYR A 82 5.20 -13.31 4.93
N GLN A 83 5.48 -12.13 4.39
CA GLN A 83 5.92 -11.93 3.00
C GLN A 83 7.35 -11.44 2.89
N GLY A 84 8.15 -11.55 3.95
CA GLY A 84 9.56 -11.13 3.96
C GLY A 84 9.78 -9.63 4.19
N VAL A 85 8.74 -8.86 4.43
CA VAL A 85 8.82 -7.42 4.69
C VAL A 85 8.96 -7.17 6.19
N THR A 86 10.08 -6.63 6.65
CA THR A 86 10.34 -6.41 8.08
C THR A 86 9.90 -5.04 8.58
N SER A 87 9.72 -4.11 7.66
CA SER A 87 9.23 -2.76 7.97
C SER A 87 8.35 -2.24 6.84
N PHE A 88 7.30 -1.50 7.16
CA PHE A 88 6.51 -0.79 6.16
C PHE A 88 6.00 0.56 6.67
N VAL A 89 5.52 1.38 5.74
CA VAL A 89 4.91 2.67 6.03
C VAL A 89 3.46 2.66 5.58
N GLU A 90 2.55 2.89 6.51
CA GLU A 90 1.15 3.20 6.20
C GLU A 90 1.07 4.54 5.46
N ALA A 91 0.57 4.52 4.22
CA ALA A 91 0.69 5.63 3.28
C ALA A 91 -0.59 6.47 3.18
N GLY A 92 -0.95 7.18 4.22
CA GLY A 92 -2.05 8.14 4.21
C GLY A 92 -3.38 7.58 4.68
N GLY A 93 -3.44 6.36 5.20
CA GLY A 93 -4.63 5.83 5.87
C GLY A 93 -5.08 6.78 6.97
N PRO A 94 -4.24 7.13 7.97
CA PRO A 94 -4.58 8.13 8.96
C PRO A 94 -4.29 9.56 8.47
N GLY A 95 -5.08 10.51 8.99
CA GLY A 95 -4.80 11.94 9.02
C GLY A 95 -4.59 12.41 10.45
N ILE A 96 -4.39 13.72 10.67
CA ILE A 96 -4.03 14.27 11.98
C ILE A 96 -5.05 13.95 13.09
N ASP A 97 -6.32 13.78 12.74
CA ASP A 97 -7.39 13.52 13.71
C ASP A 97 -7.58 12.02 14.01
N THR A 98 -6.91 11.13 13.27
CA THR A 98 -7.02 9.67 13.43
C THR A 98 -5.69 8.99 13.77
N LEU A 99 -4.61 9.75 13.98
CA LEU A 99 -3.29 9.19 14.31
C LEU A 99 -3.27 8.47 15.66
N ASP A 100 -3.99 8.98 16.66
CA ASP A 100 -4.07 8.34 17.98
C ASP A 100 -4.84 7.02 17.92
N GLU A 101 -5.95 6.98 17.16
CA GLU A 101 -6.71 5.76 16.90
C GLU A 101 -5.84 4.74 16.15
N PHE A 102 -5.13 5.17 15.11
CA PHE A 102 -4.19 4.35 14.37
C PHE A 102 -3.12 3.75 15.29
N ALA A 103 -2.54 4.56 16.20
CA ALA A 103 -1.58 4.10 17.18
C ALA A 103 -2.18 3.04 18.10
N ALA A 104 -3.36 3.29 18.66
CA ALA A 104 -4.05 2.37 19.57
C ALA A 104 -4.39 1.02 18.90
N LEU A 105 -4.67 1.02 17.60
CA LEU A 105 -4.97 -0.19 16.84
C LEU A 105 -3.74 -1.00 16.43
N THR A 106 -2.58 -0.37 16.33
CA THR A 106 -1.38 -0.99 15.74
C THR A 106 -0.28 -1.25 16.75
N ASP A 107 -0.17 -0.47 17.84
CA ASP A 107 0.93 -0.57 18.77
C ASP A 107 0.93 -1.89 19.56
N GLY A 108 2.09 -2.57 19.51
CA GLY A 108 2.30 -3.83 20.20
C GLY A 108 1.53 -5.04 19.64
N ARG A 109 0.83 -4.87 18.52
CA ARG A 109 0.03 -5.93 17.88
C ARG A 109 0.68 -6.59 16.68
N MET A 110 1.82 -6.06 16.25
CA MET A 110 2.50 -6.49 15.03
C MET A 110 3.94 -6.85 15.30
N THR A 111 4.44 -7.81 14.56
CA THR A 111 5.87 -8.14 14.46
C THR A 111 6.56 -7.21 13.48
N THR A 112 5.96 -6.99 12.30
CA THR A 112 6.45 -6.04 11.30
C THR A 112 6.52 -4.63 11.88
N ARG A 113 7.62 -3.93 11.67
CA ARG A 113 7.76 -2.55 12.14
C ARG A 113 6.93 -1.61 11.30
N LEU A 114 5.98 -0.94 11.93
CA LEU A 114 5.08 -0.02 11.28
C LEU A 114 5.50 1.44 11.52
N TYR A 115 5.70 2.15 10.43
CA TYR A 115 5.83 3.60 10.37
C TYR A 115 4.58 4.21 9.74
N VAL A 116 4.48 5.54 9.76
CA VAL A 116 3.34 6.26 9.18
C VAL A 116 3.80 7.43 8.31
N GLY A 117 3.14 7.56 7.16
CA GLY A 117 3.16 8.73 6.30
C GLY A 117 1.74 9.29 6.20
N PRO A 118 1.29 10.09 7.18
CA PRO A 118 -0.11 10.50 7.27
C PRO A 118 -0.50 11.43 6.13
N TYR A 119 -1.80 11.44 5.80
CA TYR A 119 -2.33 12.31 4.77
C TYR A 119 -2.48 13.74 5.30
N CYS A 120 -1.67 14.66 4.78
CA CYS A 120 -1.58 16.01 5.35
C CYS A 120 -2.80 16.90 5.08
N MET A 121 -3.54 16.64 3.98
CA MET A 121 -4.66 17.48 3.54
C MET A 121 -6.04 16.97 4.01
N ARG A 122 -6.08 15.79 4.62
CA ARG A 122 -7.32 15.18 5.11
C ARG A 122 -7.18 14.91 6.60
N PRO A 123 -7.97 15.58 7.45
CA PRO A 123 -7.87 15.40 8.91
C PRO A 123 -8.05 13.95 9.36
N ILE A 124 -8.95 13.20 8.72
CA ILE A 124 -9.18 11.77 9.00
C ILE A 124 -8.42 10.82 8.07
N GLY A 125 -7.61 11.35 7.14
CA GLY A 125 -6.85 10.55 6.17
C GLY A 125 -7.73 9.82 5.16
N LEU A 126 -7.29 8.63 4.74
CA LEU A 126 -8.01 7.72 3.82
C LEU A 126 -8.82 6.64 4.57
N VAL A 127 -9.06 6.81 5.87
CA VAL A 127 -9.83 5.86 6.69
C VAL A 127 -11.16 5.50 6.06
N SER A 128 -11.80 6.49 5.45
CA SER A 128 -13.02 6.30 4.67
C SER A 128 -12.72 6.70 3.23
N LEU A 129 -12.83 5.76 2.30
CA LEU A 129 -12.84 6.06 0.86
C LEU A 129 -14.13 6.81 0.45
N ASN A 130 -14.71 7.55 1.36
CA ASN A 130 -15.88 8.35 1.10
C ASN A 130 -15.51 9.54 0.21
N PHE A 131 -15.26 9.27 -1.07
CA PHE A 131 -15.08 10.28 -2.10
C PHE A 131 -16.33 11.14 -2.32
N ILE A 132 -17.43 10.81 -1.62
CA ILE A 132 -18.76 11.32 -1.90
C ILE A 132 -19.14 12.48 -0.98
N GLU A 133 -18.63 12.55 0.24
CA GLU A 133 -18.99 13.60 1.19
C GLU A 133 -17.78 14.30 1.81
N GLY A 134 -17.85 15.61 1.78
CA GLY A 134 -17.47 16.65 2.72
C GLY A 134 -16.13 16.64 3.47
N ASP A 135 -15.56 15.49 3.71
CA ASP A 135 -14.26 15.31 4.37
C ASP A 135 -13.07 15.59 3.43
N ASN A 136 -13.39 15.86 2.17
CA ASN A 136 -12.40 16.36 1.23
C ASN A 136 -12.11 17.81 1.58
N VAL A 137 -10.98 18.02 2.21
CA VAL A 137 -10.44 19.35 2.42
C VAL A 137 -10.28 20.03 1.06
N ARG A 138 -11.17 20.95 0.77
CA ARG A 138 -11.15 21.74 -0.47
C ARG A 138 -10.58 23.14 -0.27
N THR A 139 -10.14 23.45 0.93
CA THR A 139 -9.59 24.76 1.25
C THR A 139 -8.24 24.64 1.93
N LEU A 140 -7.35 25.57 1.62
CA LEU A 140 -5.99 25.64 2.17
C LEU A 140 -5.96 25.91 3.68
N THR A 141 -7.09 26.30 4.28
CA THR A 141 -7.20 26.60 5.71
C THR A 141 -7.25 25.35 6.61
N HIS A 142 -7.32 24.17 6.03
CA HIS A 142 -7.48 22.93 6.79
C HIS A 142 -6.17 22.20 7.14
N ILE A 143 -5.01 22.82 6.92
CA ILE A 143 -3.74 22.26 7.39
C ILE A 143 -3.47 22.77 8.80
N PRO A 144 -3.70 21.99 9.87
CA PRO A 144 -3.49 22.41 11.24
C PRO A 144 -2.00 22.32 11.62
N ILE A 145 -1.18 23.26 11.16
CA ILE A 145 0.28 23.25 11.28
C ILE A 145 0.73 23.03 12.74
N VAL A 146 0.10 23.71 13.69
CA VAL A 146 0.46 23.59 15.13
C VAL A 146 0.26 22.16 15.61
N LYS A 147 -0.88 21.54 15.27
CA LYS A 147 -1.19 20.15 15.61
C LYS A 147 -0.14 19.17 15.04
N TRP A 148 0.31 19.40 13.81
CA TRP A 148 1.36 18.62 13.20
C TRP A 148 2.71 18.77 13.90
N LEU A 149 3.07 19.98 14.30
CA LEU A 149 4.31 20.24 15.03
C LEU A 149 4.29 19.58 16.41
N ASP A 150 3.16 19.64 17.11
CA ASP A 150 3.01 18.99 18.42
C ASP A 150 3.09 17.47 18.29
N TYR A 151 2.36 16.88 17.34
CA TYR A 151 2.46 15.45 17.06
C TYR A 151 3.87 15.00 16.72
N MET A 152 4.61 15.81 15.93
CA MET A 152 5.98 15.50 15.53
C MET A 152 6.94 15.51 16.72
N LYS A 153 6.76 16.40 17.71
CA LYS A 153 7.58 16.42 18.92
C LYS A 153 7.45 15.13 19.73
N GLU A 154 6.25 14.57 19.79
CA GLU A 154 5.93 13.39 20.59
C GLU A 154 6.19 12.08 19.82
N ASN A 155 5.97 12.07 18.51
CA ASN A 155 5.93 10.86 17.68
C ASN A 155 6.87 10.92 16.46
N GLY A 156 7.91 11.75 16.47
CA GLY A 156 8.77 11.99 15.31
C GLY A 156 9.46 10.74 14.77
N ASP A 157 9.75 9.77 15.63
CA ASP A 157 10.36 8.50 15.22
C ASP A 157 9.42 7.60 14.40
N ARG A 158 8.12 7.80 14.51
CA ARG A 158 7.11 7.03 13.81
C ARG A 158 6.74 7.65 12.46
N LEU A 159 6.69 8.99 12.38
CA LEU A 159 6.34 9.74 11.18
C LEU A 159 7.52 9.82 10.22
N ARG A 160 7.37 9.29 9.00
CA ARG A 160 8.48 9.18 8.03
C ARG A 160 8.37 10.10 6.83
N TYR A 161 7.17 10.44 6.41
CA TYR A 161 6.91 11.42 5.36
C TYR A 161 5.53 12.04 5.53
N MET A 162 5.25 13.10 4.80
CA MET A 162 3.90 13.66 4.67
C MET A 162 3.31 13.24 3.34
N LYS A 163 2.14 12.61 3.36
CA LYS A 163 1.45 12.13 2.14
C LYS A 163 0.52 13.21 1.59
N ILE A 164 0.54 13.37 0.26
CA ILE A 164 -0.47 14.13 -0.47
C ILE A 164 -0.78 13.46 -1.82
N GLY A 165 -2.02 13.59 -2.29
CA GLY A 165 -2.38 13.29 -3.66
C GLY A 165 -2.29 14.53 -4.54
N ALA A 166 -1.65 14.40 -5.69
CA ALA A 166 -1.66 15.41 -6.74
C ALA A 166 -2.96 15.34 -7.54
N TYR A 167 -4.09 15.42 -6.84
CA TYR A 167 -5.39 15.42 -7.48
C TYR A 167 -5.79 16.84 -7.86
N GLY A 168 -6.38 16.99 -9.06
CA GLY A 168 -6.86 18.27 -9.52
C GLY A 168 -7.88 18.96 -8.60
N GLY A 169 -8.50 18.22 -7.67
CA GLY A 169 -9.40 18.78 -6.67
C GLY A 169 -8.72 19.57 -5.55
N PHE A 170 -7.44 19.29 -5.26
CA PHE A 170 -6.66 19.99 -4.23
C PHE A 170 -5.84 21.17 -4.78
N GLY A 171 -5.43 21.07 -6.03
CA GLY A 171 -4.63 22.08 -6.72
C GLY A 171 -3.18 22.19 -6.24
N VAL A 172 -2.39 22.87 -7.04
CA VAL A 172 -0.95 23.11 -6.77
C VAL A 172 -0.73 23.91 -5.49
N GLY A 173 -1.66 24.80 -5.13
CA GLY A 173 -1.61 25.54 -3.87
C GLY A 173 -1.54 24.65 -2.63
N ALA A 174 -2.37 23.60 -2.61
CA ALA A 174 -2.38 22.62 -1.53
C ALA A 174 -1.05 21.86 -1.45
N GLN A 175 -0.46 21.51 -2.60
CA GLN A 175 0.83 20.82 -2.62
C GLN A 175 1.97 21.70 -2.13
N ARG A 176 1.98 22.99 -2.47
CA ARG A 176 2.95 23.94 -1.95
C ARG A 176 2.86 24.09 -0.42
N MET A 177 1.63 24.11 0.13
CA MET A 177 1.42 24.11 1.57
C MET A 177 1.89 22.81 2.24
N ALA A 178 1.57 21.66 1.62
CA ALA A 178 2.04 20.37 2.09
C ALA A 178 3.58 20.29 2.07
N LYS A 179 4.21 20.85 1.03
CA LYS A 179 5.67 20.94 0.95
C LYS A 179 6.24 21.80 2.08
N GLY A 180 5.68 22.98 2.32
CA GLY A 180 6.08 23.86 3.43
C GLY A 180 5.92 23.19 4.79
N LEU A 181 4.85 22.43 5.00
CA LEU A 181 4.65 21.63 6.22
C LEU A 181 5.71 20.53 6.34
N ALA A 182 5.94 19.75 5.30
CA ALA A 182 6.93 18.67 5.27
C ALA A 182 8.34 19.19 5.60
N GLU A 183 8.74 20.32 5.01
CA GLU A 183 10.00 21.01 5.30
C GLU A 183 10.07 21.46 6.76
N THR A 184 8.98 22.05 7.29
CA THR A 184 8.91 22.55 8.67
C THR A 184 9.10 21.42 9.69
N ILE A 185 8.56 20.24 9.43
CA ILE A 185 8.71 19.07 10.31
C ILE A 185 9.95 18.22 10.00
N GLY A 186 10.74 18.58 8.99
CA GLY A 186 11.98 17.88 8.61
C GLY A 186 11.72 16.47 8.05
N ARG A 187 10.66 16.30 7.28
CA ARG A 187 10.32 15.04 6.61
C ARG A 187 10.10 15.26 5.12
N PRO A 188 10.35 14.23 4.27
CA PRO A 188 10.05 14.34 2.85
C PRO A 188 8.54 14.46 2.60
N LEU A 189 8.19 15.11 1.50
CA LEU A 189 6.85 15.04 0.93
C LEU A 189 6.75 13.82 0.02
N TYR A 190 5.69 13.02 0.20
CA TYR A 190 5.39 11.85 -0.61
C TYR A 190 4.16 12.14 -1.47
N ILE A 191 4.34 12.26 -2.78
CA ILE A 191 3.35 12.76 -3.72
C ILE A 191 2.81 11.62 -4.58
N HIS A 192 1.51 11.34 -4.45
CA HIS A 192 0.79 10.45 -5.34
C HIS A 192 0.46 11.20 -6.62
N ILE A 193 0.92 10.73 -7.79
CA ILE A 193 0.57 11.27 -9.10
C ILE A 193 -0.37 10.32 -9.85
N GLY A 194 -1.04 10.82 -10.89
CA GLY A 194 -1.95 10.03 -11.70
C GLY A 194 -3.40 10.16 -11.26
N GLU A 195 -4.14 10.96 -11.98
CA GLU A 195 -5.55 11.16 -11.70
C GLU A 195 -6.43 10.24 -12.53
N GLN A 196 -7.35 9.54 -11.89
CA GLN A 196 -8.31 8.69 -12.58
C GLN A 196 -9.65 9.39 -12.84
N GLN A 197 -10.07 10.31 -11.99
CA GLN A 197 -11.48 10.68 -11.92
C GLN A 197 -11.79 12.18 -11.98
N LEU A 198 -10.82 13.09 -11.87
CA LEU A 198 -11.16 14.48 -11.68
C LEU A 198 -10.99 15.31 -12.95
N GLN A 199 -12.13 15.76 -13.42
CA GLN A 199 -12.27 16.61 -14.61
C GLN A 199 -11.95 18.10 -14.36
N ARG A 200 -11.44 18.46 -13.17
CA ARG A 200 -11.28 19.85 -12.73
C ARG A 200 -9.86 20.27 -12.41
N GLY A 201 -8.86 19.48 -12.78
CA GLY A 201 -7.47 19.91 -12.63
C GLY A 201 -7.13 20.89 -13.75
N THR A 202 -6.87 22.13 -13.39
CA THR A 202 -6.25 23.13 -14.27
C THR A 202 -4.75 23.17 -14.06
N ASP A 203 -4.25 22.37 -13.10
CA ASP A 203 -2.86 22.40 -12.72
C ASP A 203 -2.03 21.66 -13.76
N ASP A 204 -1.01 22.32 -14.25
CA ASP A 204 -0.05 21.74 -15.16
C ASP A 204 0.72 20.64 -14.41
N ALA A 205 0.84 19.45 -15.00
CA ALA A 205 1.68 18.39 -14.47
C ALA A 205 3.13 18.86 -14.21
N ASN A 206 3.62 19.80 -15.02
CA ASN A 206 4.93 20.44 -14.83
C ASN A 206 5.06 21.13 -13.46
N GLU A 207 3.99 21.78 -12.97
CA GLU A 207 4.03 22.44 -11.66
C GLU A 207 4.12 21.43 -10.52
N ILE A 208 3.44 20.28 -10.63
CA ILE A 208 3.51 19.20 -9.63
C ILE A 208 4.95 18.73 -9.44
N PHE A 209 5.64 18.44 -10.55
CA PHE A 209 7.04 18.03 -10.50
C PHE A 209 7.95 19.19 -10.05
N GLY A 210 7.57 20.44 -10.31
CA GLY A 210 8.30 21.64 -9.90
C GLY A 210 8.32 21.88 -8.39
N ILE A 211 7.30 21.43 -7.67
CA ILE A 211 7.19 21.61 -6.20
C ILE A 211 8.12 20.66 -5.43
N ALA A 212 8.28 19.43 -5.92
CA ALA A 212 9.12 18.44 -5.28
C ALA A 212 10.60 18.87 -5.28
N GLY A 213 11.24 18.73 -4.14
CA GLY A 213 12.66 19.03 -3.93
C GLY A 213 13.49 17.79 -3.64
N LYS A 214 14.78 18.01 -3.32
CA LYS A 214 15.71 16.93 -2.96
C LYS A 214 15.17 16.09 -1.81
N GLY A 215 15.09 14.78 -2.02
CA GLY A 215 14.64 13.81 -1.03
C GLY A 215 13.11 13.63 -0.96
N ASP A 216 12.32 14.51 -1.60
CA ASP A 216 10.89 14.23 -1.78
C ASP A 216 10.69 13.04 -2.70
N ILE A 217 9.55 12.36 -2.56
CA ILE A 217 9.27 11.11 -3.26
C ILE A 217 8.02 11.30 -4.11
N ILE A 218 8.11 10.96 -5.38
CA ILE A 218 6.97 10.88 -6.29
C ILE A 218 6.67 9.42 -6.57
N THR A 219 5.50 8.96 -6.13
CA THR A 219 5.06 7.56 -6.30
C THR A 219 4.17 7.40 -7.52
N HIS A 220 4.03 6.15 -7.96
CA HIS A 220 3.28 5.73 -9.14
C HIS A 220 3.95 6.14 -10.46
N LEU A 221 5.27 5.98 -10.50
CA LEU A 221 6.09 6.32 -11.67
C LEU A 221 5.54 5.74 -12.98
N PHE A 222 4.95 4.54 -12.93
CA PHE A 222 4.55 3.78 -14.12
C PHE A 222 3.04 3.78 -14.38
N HIS A 223 2.26 4.67 -13.76
CA HIS A 223 0.82 4.66 -14.01
C HIS A 223 0.47 5.15 -15.41
N GLY A 224 -0.63 4.61 -15.97
CA GLY A 224 -1.09 4.90 -17.32
C GLY A 224 -2.12 6.02 -17.44
N ASN A 225 -2.47 6.70 -16.33
CA ASN A 225 -3.50 7.73 -16.30
C ASN A 225 -2.94 9.12 -16.67
N ARG A 226 -3.81 10.15 -16.72
CA ARG A 226 -3.41 11.54 -16.93
C ARG A 226 -2.48 12.03 -15.81
N TYR A 227 -1.69 13.04 -16.08
CA TYR A 227 -0.72 13.63 -15.16
C TYR A 227 0.36 12.64 -14.67
N GLY A 228 0.76 11.73 -15.56
CA GLY A 228 1.94 10.90 -15.41
C GLY A 228 3.23 11.60 -15.80
N VAL A 229 4.26 10.81 -15.98
CA VAL A 229 5.61 11.31 -16.31
C VAL A 229 5.86 11.46 -17.81
N LEU A 230 4.97 10.94 -18.66
CA LEU A 230 5.07 11.00 -20.12
C LEU A 230 4.15 12.07 -20.71
N ASP A 231 4.62 12.75 -21.73
CA ASP A 231 3.81 13.61 -22.58
C ASP A 231 2.94 12.80 -23.56
N THR A 232 2.19 13.49 -24.41
CA THR A 232 1.31 12.89 -25.41
C THR A 232 2.06 12.12 -26.51
N GLU A 233 3.36 12.38 -26.70
CA GLU A 233 4.24 11.65 -27.63
C GLU A 233 4.93 10.45 -26.97
N GLY A 234 4.71 10.23 -25.67
CA GLY A 234 5.34 9.17 -24.88
C GLY A 234 6.77 9.48 -24.49
N LYS A 235 7.17 10.76 -24.50
CA LYS A 235 8.48 11.21 -24.00
C LYS A 235 8.37 11.65 -22.56
N ILE A 236 9.44 11.44 -21.79
CA ILE A 236 9.53 11.95 -20.43
C ILE A 236 9.52 13.48 -20.46
N MET A 237 8.59 14.07 -19.70
CA MET A 237 8.44 15.53 -19.66
C MET A 237 9.70 16.21 -19.09
N PRO A 238 10.06 17.40 -19.60
CA PRO A 238 11.21 18.16 -19.10
C PRO A 238 11.16 18.40 -17.59
N ALA A 239 9.99 18.69 -17.02
CA ALA A 239 9.82 18.92 -15.60
C ALA A 239 10.14 17.67 -14.74
N VAL A 240 9.90 16.48 -15.27
CA VAL A 240 10.28 15.21 -14.61
C VAL A 240 11.80 15.07 -14.60
N ARG A 241 12.47 15.38 -15.70
CA ARG A 241 13.94 15.39 -15.77
C ARG A 241 14.56 16.45 -14.86
N ASP A 242 13.91 17.59 -14.73
CA ASP A 242 14.33 18.62 -13.77
C ASP A 242 14.18 18.14 -12.33
N ALA A 243 13.08 17.48 -12.00
CA ALA A 243 12.87 16.87 -10.68
C ALA A 243 13.94 15.83 -10.37
N GLU A 244 14.24 14.93 -11.32
CA GLU A 244 15.31 13.93 -11.20
C GLU A 244 16.67 14.61 -10.89
N ARG A 245 17.03 15.64 -11.64
CA ARG A 245 18.28 16.41 -11.44
C ARG A 245 18.35 17.12 -10.09
N ARG A 246 17.21 17.55 -9.55
CA ARG A 246 17.13 18.15 -8.20
C ARG A 246 17.24 17.12 -7.09
N GLY A 247 17.24 15.83 -7.40
CA GLY A 247 17.32 14.74 -6.42
C GLY A 247 15.97 14.33 -5.82
N VAL A 248 14.88 14.56 -6.55
CA VAL A 248 13.58 13.95 -6.28
C VAL A 248 13.69 12.45 -6.53
N LEU A 249 13.14 11.65 -5.64
CA LEU A 249 13.12 10.20 -5.74
C LEU A 249 11.82 9.73 -6.42
N PHE A 250 11.95 8.76 -7.31
CA PHE A 250 10.80 8.14 -7.97
C PHE A 250 10.57 6.74 -7.40
N ASP A 251 9.31 6.45 -7.07
CA ASP A 251 8.87 5.21 -6.48
C ASP A 251 7.87 4.50 -7.41
N VAL A 252 7.93 3.17 -7.43
CA VAL A 252 7.04 2.35 -8.28
C VAL A 252 5.60 2.46 -7.82
N GLY A 253 5.31 2.20 -6.54
CA GLY A 253 3.95 2.23 -5.99
C GLY A 253 2.97 1.50 -6.90
N PHE A 254 3.15 0.17 -7.10
CA PHE A 254 2.44 -0.59 -8.13
C PHE A 254 0.92 -0.42 -8.06
N GLY A 255 0.34 -0.62 -6.86
CA GLY A 255 -1.07 -0.41 -6.56
C GLY A 255 -2.06 -1.17 -7.44
N GLY A 256 -3.34 -0.97 -7.16
CA GLY A 256 -4.41 -1.57 -7.97
C GLY A 256 -4.69 -0.81 -9.29
N TYR A 257 -4.15 0.42 -9.46
CA TYR A 257 -4.48 1.29 -10.59
C TYR A 257 -3.26 1.98 -11.23
N ASN A 258 -2.07 1.76 -10.68
CA ASN A 258 -0.96 2.70 -10.86
C ASN A 258 0.22 2.10 -11.63
N PHE A 259 0.02 0.97 -12.31
CA PHE A 259 1.07 0.34 -13.09
C PHE A 259 0.59 -0.02 -14.50
N SER A 260 1.29 0.45 -15.51
CA SER A 260 1.07 0.10 -16.91
C SER A 260 2.37 -0.37 -17.54
N TRP A 261 2.38 -1.58 -18.11
CA TRP A 261 3.53 -2.11 -18.82
C TRP A 261 4.00 -1.18 -19.95
N SER A 262 3.04 -0.64 -20.71
CA SER A 262 3.36 0.27 -21.81
C SER A 262 4.08 1.53 -21.34
N VAL A 263 3.70 2.08 -20.19
CA VAL A 263 4.37 3.25 -19.61
C VAL A 263 5.71 2.85 -19.01
N ALA A 264 5.77 1.77 -18.24
CA ALA A 264 6.98 1.31 -17.60
C ALA A 264 8.10 1.03 -18.60
N GLU A 265 7.78 0.31 -19.68
CA GLU A 265 8.74 0.01 -20.75
C GLU A 265 9.27 1.29 -21.43
N LYS A 266 8.39 2.28 -21.71
CA LYS A 266 8.79 3.57 -22.31
C LYS A 266 9.64 4.41 -21.36
N VAL A 267 9.30 4.46 -20.09
CA VAL A 267 10.03 5.22 -19.07
C VAL A 267 11.42 4.64 -18.86
N MET A 268 11.51 3.31 -18.69
CA MET A 268 12.77 2.61 -18.51
C MET A 268 13.67 2.72 -19.76
N ALA A 269 13.11 2.59 -20.96
CA ALA A 269 13.85 2.75 -22.21
C ALA A 269 14.47 4.15 -22.38
N GLN A 270 13.89 5.16 -21.74
CA GLN A 270 14.41 6.52 -21.75
C GLN A 270 15.36 6.79 -20.56
N GLY A 271 15.72 5.76 -19.77
CA GLY A 271 16.71 5.82 -18.72
C GLY A 271 16.22 6.46 -17.40
N LEU A 272 14.92 6.64 -17.19
CA LEU A 272 14.39 7.01 -15.87
C LEU A 272 14.10 5.73 -15.10
N VAL A 273 14.91 5.48 -14.09
CA VAL A 273 14.85 4.26 -13.27
C VAL A 273 14.32 4.65 -11.89
N PRO A 274 13.31 3.96 -11.33
CA PRO A 274 12.84 4.25 -9.97
C PRO A 274 13.96 4.00 -8.95
N GLN A 275 14.07 4.87 -7.95
CA GLN A 275 15.01 4.71 -6.86
C GLN A 275 14.44 3.83 -5.74
N ILE A 276 13.11 3.67 -5.68
CA ILE A 276 12.40 2.92 -4.66
C ILE A 276 11.40 2.00 -5.35
N ILE A 277 11.22 0.81 -4.79
CA ILE A 277 10.17 -0.13 -5.17
C ILE A 277 9.26 -0.29 -3.96
N SER A 278 8.00 0.05 -4.12
CA SER A 278 6.95 -0.15 -3.13
C SER A 278 5.72 -0.80 -3.76
N SER A 279 4.88 -1.41 -2.95
CA SER A 279 3.78 -2.22 -3.45
C SER A 279 2.46 -1.48 -3.62
N ASP A 280 2.16 -0.53 -2.76
CA ASP A 280 0.81 0.03 -2.58
C ASP A 280 -0.22 -1.08 -2.33
N LEU A 281 0.16 -2.05 -1.44
CA LEU A 281 -0.70 -3.16 -1.06
C LEU A 281 -1.88 -2.67 -0.24
N GLN A 282 -3.02 -3.20 -0.60
CA GLN A 282 -4.32 -2.97 0.01
C GLN A 282 -5.09 -4.29 0.02
N GLN A 283 -6.04 -4.47 0.94
CA GLN A 283 -6.85 -5.69 0.93
C GLN A 283 -7.57 -5.93 -0.42
N PHE A 284 -7.73 -4.91 -1.25
CA PHE A 284 -8.41 -5.01 -2.54
C PHE A 284 -7.51 -5.48 -3.68
N ASN A 285 -6.20 -5.38 -3.55
CA ASN A 285 -5.26 -5.74 -4.60
C ASN A 285 -4.27 -6.86 -4.20
N VAL A 286 -4.39 -7.37 -2.97
CA VAL A 286 -3.56 -8.48 -2.48
C VAL A 286 -3.83 -9.81 -3.19
N LEU A 287 -5.02 -9.98 -3.75
CA LEU A 287 -5.38 -11.13 -4.61
C LEU A 287 -5.06 -10.87 -6.08
N GLY A 288 -4.53 -9.73 -6.41
CA GLY A 288 -4.12 -9.26 -7.72
C GLY A 288 -4.53 -7.80 -7.98
N PRO A 289 -3.76 -7.10 -8.81
CA PRO A 289 -2.57 -7.54 -9.53
C PRO A 289 -1.26 -7.39 -8.74
N VAL A 290 -1.28 -6.93 -7.47
CA VAL A 290 -0.07 -6.61 -6.68
C VAL A 290 0.51 -7.83 -5.97
N TYR A 291 -0.31 -8.62 -5.33
CA TYR A 291 0.01 -9.84 -4.57
C TYR A 291 0.99 -9.66 -3.42
N SER A 292 2.18 -9.09 -3.66
CA SER A 292 3.26 -8.92 -2.68
C SER A 292 4.32 -7.94 -3.17
N LEU A 293 5.15 -7.41 -2.26
CA LEU A 293 6.35 -6.65 -2.64
C LEU A 293 7.30 -7.48 -3.53
N ALA A 294 7.47 -8.77 -3.23
CA ALA A 294 8.28 -9.68 -4.03
C ALA A 294 7.78 -9.78 -5.49
N HIS A 295 6.47 -9.77 -5.70
CA HIS A 295 5.88 -9.74 -7.04
C HIS A 295 6.22 -8.45 -7.79
N VAL A 296 6.14 -7.30 -7.11
CA VAL A 296 6.53 -6.00 -7.68
C VAL A 296 8.03 -5.96 -8.02
N MET A 297 8.89 -6.53 -7.16
CA MET A 297 10.32 -6.71 -7.47
C MET A 297 10.51 -7.56 -8.74
N GLY A 298 9.74 -8.64 -8.89
CA GLY A 298 9.72 -9.48 -10.09
C GLY A 298 9.32 -8.71 -11.35
N ALA A 299 8.33 -7.80 -11.26
CA ALA A 299 7.95 -6.91 -12.35
C ALA A 299 9.11 -5.97 -12.75
N CYS A 300 9.82 -5.42 -11.77
CA CYS A 300 10.99 -4.58 -12.02
C CYS A 300 12.15 -5.36 -12.64
N MET A 301 12.37 -6.62 -12.23
CA MET A 301 13.35 -7.51 -12.90
C MET A 301 12.95 -7.78 -14.36
N ARG A 302 11.67 -7.96 -14.65
CA ARG A 302 11.15 -8.11 -16.03
C ARG A 302 11.40 -6.84 -16.87
N LEU A 303 11.47 -5.66 -16.25
CA LEU A 303 11.84 -4.39 -16.89
C LEU A 303 13.36 -4.23 -17.09
N GLY A 304 14.18 -5.23 -16.73
CA GLY A 304 15.62 -5.26 -16.94
C GLY A 304 16.47 -4.88 -15.74
N MET A 305 15.90 -4.70 -14.56
CA MET A 305 16.70 -4.51 -13.34
C MET A 305 17.36 -5.82 -12.92
N SER A 306 18.58 -5.75 -12.41
CA SER A 306 19.26 -6.90 -11.78
C SER A 306 18.61 -7.24 -10.43
N LEU A 307 18.89 -8.44 -9.92
CA LEU A 307 18.48 -8.83 -8.58
C LEU A 307 19.05 -7.88 -7.52
N GLN A 308 20.30 -7.49 -7.66
CA GLN A 308 20.98 -6.54 -6.79
C GLN A 308 20.27 -5.17 -6.80
N ASP A 309 19.85 -4.71 -7.98
CA ASP A 309 19.15 -3.43 -8.13
C ASP A 309 17.80 -3.46 -7.44
N VAL A 310 17.00 -4.53 -7.56
CA VAL A 310 15.70 -4.58 -6.90
C VAL A 310 15.83 -4.73 -5.39
N VAL A 311 16.82 -5.49 -4.91
CA VAL A 311 17.13 -5.58 -3.46
C VAL A 311 17.56 -4.24 -2.90
N GLU A 312 18.41 -3.48 -3.59
CA GLU A 312 18.81 -2.13 -3.16
C GLU A 312 17.59 -1.20 -2.96
N ARG A 313 16.60 -1.31 -3.86
CA ARG A 313 15.41 -0.45 -3.89
C ARG A 313 14.31 -0.83 -2.89
N VAL A 314 14.46 -1.95 -2.21
CA VAL A 314 13.60 -2.36 -1.10
C VAL A 314 14.36 -2.43 0.24
N THR A 315 15.63 -2.04 0.27
CA THR A 315 16.47 -2.06 1.49
C THR A 315 17.11 -0.69 1.74
N VAL A 316 18.30 -0.45 1.22
CA VAL A 316 19.11 0.74 1.54
C VAL A 316 18.49 2.02 1.00
N ASN A 317 17.89 2.02 -0.18
CA ASN A 317 17.29 3.22 -0.75
C ASN A 317 16.09 3.72 0.05
N PRO A 318 15.07 2.88 0.38
CA PRO A 318 13.99 3.31 1.26
C PRO A 318 14.47 3.66 2.67
N ALA A 319 15.47 2.97 3.23
CA ALA A 319 16.04 3.35 4.53
C ALA A 319 16.59 4.78 4.50
N ARG A 320 17.33 5.16 3.45
CA ARG A 320 17.82 6.53 3.26
C ARG A 320 16.69 7.54 3.07
N ALA A 321 15.74 7.23 2.21
CA ALA A 321 14.60 8.10 1.94
C ALA A 321 13.76 8.39 3.20
N LEU A 322 13.68 7.41 4.10
CA LEU A 322 12.94 7.50 5.36
C LEU A 322 13.77 7.96 6.56
N LEU A 323 15.05 8.29 6.38
CA LEU A 323 15.99 8.64 7.46
C LEU A 323 16.08 7.52 8.52
N LEU A 324 16.34 6.30 8.08
CA LEU A 324 16.41 5.07 8.89
C LEU A 324 17.77 4.35 8.78
N GLU A 325 18.80 4.97 8.19
CA GLU A 325 20.09 4.30 7.90
C GLU A 325 20.86 3.87 9.18
N ASP A 326 20.48 4.39 10.32
CA ASP A 326 21.01 4.01 11.63
C ASP A 326 20.40 2.70 12.18
N ARG A 327 19.28 2.23 11.60
CA ARG A 327 18.53 1.09 12.14
C ARG A 327 17.98 0.09 11.10
N ALA A 328 18.04 0.41 9.81
CA ALA A 328 17.52 -0.45 8.74
C ALA A 328 18.30 -0.30 7.43
N GLY A 329 18.09 -1.22 6.49
CA GLY A 329 18.66 -1.17 5.14
C GLY A 329 20.09 -1.68 5.01
N ALA A 330 20.71 -2.16 6.09
CA ALA A 330 22.05 -2.76 6.09
C ALA A 330 22.21 -3.80 7.20
N LEU A 331 23.11 -4.75 7.00
CA LEU A 331 23.45 -5.80 7.97
C LEU A 331 24.68 -5.43 8.81
N LYS A 332 24.77 -4.19 9.28
CA LYS A 332 25.93 -3.73 10.06
C LYS A 332 25.90 -4.30 11.48
N PRO A 333 27.07 -4.72 12.02
CA PRO A 333 27.15 -5.10 13.43
C PRO A 333 26.55 -4.06 14.36
N GLY A 334 25.74 -4.49 15.33
CA GLY A 334 25.02 -3.66 16.29
C GLY A 334 23.64 -3.16 15.81
N MET A 335 23.32 -3.21 14.52
CA MET A 335 21.98 -2.90 14.01
C MET A 335 20.98 -4.02 14.38
N PRO A 336 19.68 -3.71 14.44
CA PRO A 336 18.65 -4.74 14.56
C PRO A 336 18.83 -5.83 13.49
N ALA A 337 18.66 -7.08 13.87
CA ALA A 337 18.70 -8.20 12.94
C ALA A 337 17.37 -8.31 12.18
N ASP A 338 17.13 -7.34 11.31
CA ASP A 338 16.06 -7.34 10.34
C ASP A 338 16.62 -7.91 9.04
N ILE A 339 16.20 -9.13 8.67
CA ILE A 339 16.78 -9.91 7.57
C ILE A 339 15.67 -10.56 6.77
N THR A 340 15.83 -10.62 5.44
CA THR A 340 15.00 -11.44 4.57
C THR A 340 15.83 -12.49 3.86
N VAL A 341 15.45 -13.75 4.05
CA VAL A 341 15.99 -14.91 3.31
C VAL A 341 14.98 -15.29 2.24
N PHE A 342 15.44 -15.43 1.00
CA PHE A 342 14.57 -15.68 -0.14
C PHE A 342 15.26 -16.52 -1.22
N GLU A 343 14.45 -17.10 -2.09
CA GLU A 343 14.90 -17.82 -3.27
C GLU A 343 14.52 -17.04 -4.54
N VAL A 344 15.25 -17.31 -5.63
CA VAL A 344 14.87 -16.86 -6.97
C VAL A 344 14.57 -18.10 -7.79
N GLU A 345 13.33 -18.24 -8.17
CA GLU A 345 12.85 -19.36 -8.97
C GLU A 345 12.85 -18.98 -10.45
N GLU A 346 13.37 -19.86 -11.29
CA GLU A 346 13.29 -19.73 -12.74
C GLU A 346 12.07 -20.42 -13.30
N GLY A 347 11.42 -19.82 -14.31
CA GLY A 347 10.19 -20.33 -14.90
C GLY A 347 9.51 -19.31 -15.79
N GLU A 348 8.25 -19.53 -16.09
CA GLU A 348 7.39 -18.58 -16.81
C GLU A 348 6.29 -18.06 -15.88
N PHE A 349 6.41 -16.81 -15.49
CA PHE A 349 5.52 -16.17 -14.53
C PHE A 349 4.78 -15.01 -15.19
N SER A 350 3.49 -15.15 -15.36
CA SER A 350 2.64 -14.07 -15.87
C SER A 350 2.49 -12.95 -14.83
N ILE A 351 2.83 -11.73 -15.24
CA ILE A 351 2.63 -10.52 -14.45
C ILE A 351 1.67 -9.60 -15.21
N LYS A 352 0.50 -9.37 -14.62
CA LYS A 352 -0.51 -8.47 -15.17
C LYS A 352 -0.25 -7.05 -14.66
N ASP A 353 -0.53 -6.06 -15.51
CA ASP A 353 -0.63 -4.67 -15.05
C ASP A 353 -2.04 -4.34 -14.53
N THR A 354 -2.26 -3.10 -14.19
CA THR A 354 -3.56 -2.62 -13.67
C THR A 354 -4.60 -2.36 -14.76
N GLY A 355 -4.25 -2.65 -16.02
CA GLY A 355 -5.12 -2.59 -17.18
C GLY A 355 -5.26 -3.95 -17.85
N ALA A 356 -5.02 -4.01 -19.15
CA ALA A 356 -5.12 -5.22 -19.96
C ALA A 356 -3.75 -5.84 -20.31
N GLY A 357 -2.65 -5.22 -19.87
CA GLY A 357 -1.30 -5.64 -20.22
C GLY A 357 -0.83 -6.83 -19.39
N THR A 358 -0.19 -7.79 -20.04
CA THR A 358 0.46 -8.93 -19.39
C THR A 358 1.87 -9.10 -19.93
N ARG A 359 2.82 -9.42 -19.07
CA ARG A 359 4.20 -9.81 -19.44
C ARG A 359 4.57 -11.10 -18.75
N VAL A 360 5.42 -11.88 -19.40
CA VAL A 360 5.99 -13.08 -18.81
C VAL A 360 7.38 -12.73 -18.27
N ALA A 361 7.60 -12.97 -16.99
CA ALA A 361 8.90 -12.91 -16.35
C ALA A 361 9.52 -14.31 -16.34
N SER A 362 10.84 -14.40 -16.52
CA SER A 362 11.57 -15.66 -16.44
C SER A 362 11.98 -16.04 -15.02
N ARG A 363 11.80 -15.15 -14.06
CA ARG A 363 12.18 -15.36 -12.66
C ARG A 363 11.16 -14.72 -11.73
N ARG A 364 10.98 -15.33 -10.56
CA ARG A 364 10.23 -14.75 -9.44
C ARG A 364 11.01 -14.87 -8.13
N ILE A 365 10.74 -13.98 -7.20
CA ILE A 365 11.34 -13.95 -5.88
C ILE A 365 10.36 -14.57 -4.89
N LEU A 366 10.86 -15.50 -4.07
CA LEU A 366 10.07 -16.21 -3.05
C LEU A 366 10.71 -16.01 -1.67
N PRO A 367 10.16 -15.15 -0.81
CA PRO A 367 10.56 -15.08 0.59
C PRO A 367 10.35 -16.41 1.29
N ARG A 368 11.32 -16.80 2.13
CA ARG A 368 11.29 -18.06 2.90
C ARG A 368 11.26 -17.81 4.40
N ILE A 369 12.14 -16.92 4.86
CA ILE A 369 12.26 -16.60 6.28
C ILE A 369 12.47 -15.10 6.41
N ALA A 370 11.76 -14.48 7.32
CA ALA A 370 12.08 -13.15 7.82
C ALA A 370 12.66 -13.26 9.23
N PHE A 371 13.63 -12.41 9.54
CA PHE A 371 14.04 -12.15 10.92
C PHE A 371 13.66 -10.72 11.24
N LYS A 372 12.96 -10.54 12.32
CA LYS A 372 12.57 -9.23 12.82
C LYS A 372 13.09 -9.04 14.24
N ASP A 373 14.01 -8.09 14.44
CA ASP A 373 14.75 -7.92 15.68
C ASP A 373 15.34 -9.28 16.18
N GLY A 374 15.88 -10.08 15.23
CA GLY A 374 16.45 -11.40 15.46
C GLY A 374 15.46 -12.55 15.66
N LYS A 375 14.17 -12.28 15.72
CA LYS A 375 13.15 -13.33 15.82
C LYS A 375 12.80 -13.89 14.46
N ARG A 376 12.92 -15.20 14.30
CA ARG A 376 12.57 -15.92 13.07
C ARG A 376 11.06 -15.96 12.85
N VAL A 377 10.65 -15.69 11.63
CA VAL A 377 9.29 -15.88 11.11
C VAL A 377 9.38 -16.61 9.79
N ASP A 378 8.81 -17.80 9.70
CA ASP A 378 8.71 -18.50 8.42
C ASP A 378 7.64 -17.83 7.54
N CYS A 379 7.99 -17.53 6.30
CA CYS A 379 7.09 -16.82 5.39
C CYS A 379 5.93 -17.72 4.96
N ASP A 380 4.75 -17.12 4.90
CA ASP A 380 3.52 -17.72 4.39
C ASP A 380 2.87 -16.74 3.41
N MET A 381 3.21 -16.90 2.13
CA MET A 381 2.77 -15.99 1.06
C MET A 381 1.25 -16.02 0.82
N LEU A 382 0.56 -17.05 1.30
CA LEU A 382 -0.88 -17.19 1.12
C LEU A 382 -1.69 -16.68 2.32
N ARG A 383 -1.03 -16.37 3.44
CA ARG A 383 -1.70 -15.92 4.67
C ARG A 383 -2.60 -14.69 4.44
N CYS A 384 -2.18 -13.77 3.59
CA CYS A 384 -2.95 -12.57 3.26
C CYS A 384 -4.24 -12.85 2.46
N GLN A 385 -4.40 -14.06 1.91
CA GLN A 385 -5.59 -14.48 1.17
C GLN A 385 -6.69 -15.04 2.09
N ASP A 386 -6.39 -15.28 3.35
CA ASP A 386 -7.38 -15.73 4.35
C ASP A 386 -8.34 -14.56 4.64
N ASP A 387 -9.63 -14.75 4.41
CA ASP A 387 -10.68 -13.75 4.63
C ASP A 387 -10.69 -13.21 6.07
N ARG A 388 -10.24 -14.00 7.06
CA ARG A 388 -10.12 -13.57 8.46
C ARG A 388 -9.07 -12.47 8.66
N ASN A 389 -8.12 -12.35 7.74
CA ASN A 389 -7.08 -11.31 7.75
C ASN A 389 -7.55 -10.01 7.10
N TRP A 390 -8.77 -9.97 6.60
CA TRP A 390 -9.34 -8.76 6.04
C TRP A 390 -10.04 -7.95 7.12
N LEU A 391 -9.80 -6.66 7.14
CA LEU A 391 -10.45 -5.74 8.08
C LEU A 391 -11.97 -5.70 7.86
N ILE A 392 -12.40 -5.84 6.61
CA ILE A 392 -13.81 -5.89 6.23
C ILE A 392 -14.25 -7.33 6.12
N GLN A 393 -14.95 -7.81 7.14
CA GLN A 393 -15.56 -9.12 7.11
C GLN A 393 -17.00 -9.02 6.57
N ILE A 394 -17.20 -9.61 5.40
CA ILE A 394 -18.51 -9.65 4.75
C ILE A 394 -19.31 -10.81 5.32
N ALA A 395 -20.52 -10.52 5.78
CA ALA A 395 -21.47 -11.54 6.22
C ALA A 395 -22.09 -12.26 4.99
N HIS A 396 -21.51 -13.38 4.59
CA HIS A 396 -21.99 -14.13 3.43
C HIS A 396 -23.24 -14.97 3.76
N ASP A 397 -23.24 -15.67 4.87
CA ASP A 397 -24.24 -16.70 5.18
C ASP A 397 -25.39 -16.16 6.03
N GLU A 398 -25.12 -15.30 7.00
CA GLU A 398 -26.12 -14.75 7.89
C GLU A 398 -26.28 -13.23 7.72
N ALA A 399 -27.50 -12.74 7.88
CA ALA A 399 -27.77 -11.31 7.87
C ALA A 399 -27.22 -10.65 9.14
N PRO A 400 -26.44 -9.55 9.05
CA PRO A 400 -25.97 -8.83 10.20
C PRO A 400 -27.12 -8.38 11.10
N GLU A 401 -26.89 -8.34 12.42
CA GLU A 401 -27.89 -7.85 13.38
C GLU A 401 -28.32 -6.41 13.07
N ALA A 402 -27.40 -5.57 12.61
CA ALA A 402 -27.65 -4.19 12.19
C ALA A 402 -28.74 -4.08 11.11
N MET A 403 -28.94 -5.11 10.28
CA MET A 403 -29.99 -5.12 9.28
C MET A 403 -31.41 -5.11 9.88
N ARG A 404 -31.57 -5.63 11.09
CA ARG A 404 -32.85 -5.63 11.82
C ARG A 404 -33.29 -4.23 12.24
N ALA A 405 -32.30 -3.36 12.50
CA ALA A 405 -32.51 -1.99 12.98
C ALA A 405 -32.72 -0.95 11.86
N LEU A 406 -32.85 -1.38 10.60
CA LEU A 406 -33.04 -0.47 9.46
C LEU A 406 -34.32 0.33 9.58
N SER A 407 -34.22 1.64 9.35
CA SER A 407 -35.35 2.56 9.27
C SER A 407 -36.20 2.34 8.02
N GLU A 408 -37.42 2.81 8.01
CA GLU A 408 -38.33 2.72 6.84
C GLU A 408 -37.72 3.38 5.59
N PRO A 409 -37.12 4.60 5.62
CA PRO A 409 -36.45 5.17 4.45
C PRO A 409 -35.26 4.35 3.95
N GLN A 410 -34.54 3.67 4.83
CA GLN A 410 -33.47 2.76 4.43
C GLN A 410 -34.01 1.54 3.70
N ARG A 411 -35.09 0.94 4.19
CA ARG A 411 -35.72 -0.23 3.55
C ARG A 411 -36.29 0.09 2.17
N GLU A 412 -36.96 1.24 2.04
CA GLU A 412 -37.47 1.72 0.74
C GLU A 412 -36.34 1.94 -0.25
N PHE A 413 -35.28 2.60 0.18
CA PHE A 413 -34.08 2.80 -0.62
C PHE A 413 -33.45 1.46 -1.09
N LEU A 414 -33.28 0.50 -0.17
CA LEU A 414 -32.68 -0.78 -0.47
C LEU A 414 -33.54 -1.61 -1.44
N GLY A 415 -34.86 -1.52 -1.37
CA GLY A 415 -35.76 -2.12 -2.32
C GLY A 415 -35.61 -1.54 -3.73
N ALA A 416 -35.58 -0.20 -3.83
CA ALA A 416 -35.33 0.50 -5.09
C ALA A 416 -33.96 0.14 -5.67
N LEU A 417 -32.92 0.07 -4.82
CA LEU A 417 -31.57 -0.29 -5.19
C LEU A 417 -31.52 -1.74 -5.72
N ALA A 418 -32.19 -2.69 -5.06
CA ALA A 418 -32.24 -4.07 -5.51
C ALA A 418 -32.86 -4.20 -6.91
N VAL A 419 -33.91 -3.43 -7.19
CA VAL A 419 -34.55 -3.37 -8.52
C VAL A 419 -33.59 -2.78 -9.56
N ALA A 420 -32.94 -1.67 -9.26
CA ALA A 420 -32.02 -1.02 -10.17
C ALA A 420 -30.81 -1.91 -10.49
N LEU A 421 -30.17 -2.50 -9.47
CA LEU A 421 -29.03 -3.40 -9.62
C LEU A 421 -29.40 -4.71 -10.32
N SER A 422 -30.68 -5.15 -10.26
CA SER A 422 -31.09 -6.37 -10.99
C SER A 422 -30.98 -6.25 -12.51
N ARG A 423 -30.87 -5.03 -13.03
CA ARG A 423 -30.70 -4.73 -14.46
C ARG A 423 -29.22 -4.66 -14.89
N VAL A 424 -28.30 -4.77 -13.96
CA VAL A 424 -26.84 -4.72 -14.22
C VAL A 424 -26.25 -6.10 -14.02
N GLU A 425 -25.45 -6.55 -14.97
CA GLU A 425 -24.70 -7.81 -14.84
C GLU A 425 -23.32 -7.53 -14.27
N TRP A 426 -22.94 -8.31 -13.26
CA TRP A 426 -21.58 -8.42 -12.73
C TRP A 426 -21.34 -9.80 -12.14
N SER A 427 -20.09 -10.20 -12.04
CA SER A 427 -19.69 -11.46 -11.46
C SER A 427 -18.59 -11.27 -10.43
N ALA A 428 -18.51 -12.16 -9.44
CA ALA A 428 -17.40 -12.18 -8.49
C ALA A 428 -16.06 -12.52 -9.16
N ALA A 429 -16.06 -13.11 -10.35
CA ALA A 429 -14.86 -13.33 -11.15
C ALA A 429 -14.30 -12.02 -11.74
N ASP A 430 -15.09 -10.95 -11.77
CA ASP A 430 -14.63 -9.61 -12.16
C ASP A 430 -13.78 -8.97 -11.04
N VAL A 431 -13.68 -9.59 -9.86
CA VAL A 431 -12.90 -9.10 -8.69
C VAL A 431 -11.40 -9.24 -8.89
N ASP A 432 -10.94 -10.15 -9.75
CA ASP A 432 -9.50 -10.35 -10.00
C ASP A 432 -8.80 -9.13 -10.60
N HIS A 433 -9.56 -8.21 -11.09
CA HIS A 433 -9.05 -6.94 -11.59
C HIS A 433 -10.02 -5.89 -11.11
N PHE A 434 -9.51 -4.91 -10.43
CA PHE A 434 -10.22 -3.67 -10.25
C PHE A 434 -10.80 -3.25 -11.61
N ASN A 435 -11.94 -3.81 -11.93
CA ASN A 435 -12.70 -3.40 -13.11
C ASN A 435 -13.36 -2.07 -12.75
N LEU A 436 -12.52 -1.03 -12.69
CA LEU A 436 -12.95 0.31 -12.34
C LEU A 436 -14.17 0.76 -13.15
N PRO A 437 -14.25 0.52 -14.48
CA PRO A 437 -15.44 0.82 -15.26
C PRO A 437 -16.70 0.12 -14.72
N LYS A 438 -16.58 -1.13 -14.29
CA LYS A 438 -17.73 -1.88 -13.74
C LYS A 438 -18.10 -1.41 -12.33
N ALA A 439 -17.10 -1.15 -11.49
CA ALA A 439 -17.32 -0.55 -10.19
C ALA A 439 -17.98 0.83 -10.29
N LEU A 440 -17.57 1.64 -11.25
CA LEU A 440 -18.18 2.95 -11.50
C LEU A 440 -19.63 2.83 -11.93
N VAL A 441 -19.95 1.90 -12.86
CA VAL A 441 -21.35 1.66 -13.28
C VAL A 441 -22.20 1.27 -12.07
N LEU A 442 -21.74 0.33 -11.24
CA LEU A 442 -22.48 -0.10 -10.05
C LEU A 442 -22.63 1.06 -9.03
N HIS A 443 -21.60 1.88 -8.89
CA HIS A 443 -21.63 3.05 -8.03
C HIS A 443 -22.59 4.13 -8.54
N ASP A 444 -22.60 4.37 -9.86
CA ASP A 444 -23.53 5.33 -10.49
C ASP A 444 -24.98 4.89 -10.33
N VAL A 445 -25.26 3.59 -10.44
CA VAL A 445 -26.60 3.05 -10.14
C VAL A 445 -27.01 3.37 -8.70
N PHE A 446 -26.12 3.17 -7.73
CA PHE A 446 -26.38 3.53 -6.33
C PHE A 446 -26.69 5.02 -6.18
N ARG A 447 -25.89 5.90 -6.79
CA ARG A 447 -26.09 7.36 -6.74
C ARG A 447 -27.38 7.80 -7.41
N GLN A 448 -27.73 7.17 -8.51
CA GLN A 448 -28.98 7.43 -9.21
C GLN A 448 -30.18 7.11 -8.32
N VAL A 449 -30.17 5.95 -7.65
CA VAL A 449 -31.24 5.57 -6.72
C VAL A 449 -31.32 6.52 -5.53
N VAL A 450 -30.18 6.98 -5.00
CA VAL A 450 -30.13 8.02 -3.95
C VAL A 450 -30.85 9.29 -4.41
N ALA A 451 -30.60 9.74 -5.64
CA ALA A 451 -31.25 10.92 -6.20
C ALA A 451 -32.76 10.71 -6.46
N GLU A 452 -33.15 9.56 -6.99
CA GLU A 452 -34.52 9.22 -7.33
C GLU A 452 -35.41 9.05 -6.08
N THR A 453 -34.87 8.45 -5.01
CA THR A 453 -35.62 8.25 -3.76
C THR A 453 -35.58 9.45 -2.84
N GLY A 454 -34.69 10.41 -3.08
CA GLY A 454 -34.44 11.53 -2.17
C GLY A 454 -33.87 11.13 -0.81
N THR A 455 -33.39 9.89 -0.67
CA THR A 455 -32.81 9.39 0.58
C THR A 455 -31.49 10.12 0.84
N PRO A 456 -31.26 10.69 2.03
CA PRO A 456 -29.98 11.29 2.35
C PRO A 456 -28.83 10.28 2.16
N LEU A 457 -27.75 10.69 1.52
CA LEU A 457 -26.65 9.79 1.14
C LEU A 457 -26.11 9.00 2.34
N LYS A 458 -25.91 9.65 3.49
CA LYS A 458 -25.48 8.99 4.73
C LYS A 458 -26.44 7.89 5.16
N THR A 459 -27.74 8.15 5.08
CA THR A 459 -28.81 7.18 5.40
C THR A 459 -28.77 5.99 4.44
N ALA A 460 -28.58 6.25 3.14
CA ALA A 460 -28.45 5.23 2.11
C ALA A 460 -27.22 4.34 2.32
N LEU A 461 -26.06 4.96 2.58
CA LEU A 461 -24.80 4.23 2.82
C LEU A 461 -24.87 3.37 4.09
N THR A 462 -25.33 3.94 5.20
CA THR A 462 -25.44 3.18 6.46
C THR A 462 -26.41 2.03 6.33
N GLY A 463 -27.54 2.23 5.64
CA GLY A 463 -28.50 1.14 5.35
C GLY A 463 -27.90 0.05 4.46
N PHE A 464 -27.20 0.45 3.42
CA PHE A 464 -26.56 -0.50 2.50
C PHE A 464 -25.53 -1.39 3.22
N PHE A 465 -24.57 -0.79 3.94
CA PHE A 465 -23.54 -1.55 4.63
C PHE A 465 -24.05 -2.36 5.81
N ALA A 466 -25.11 -1.92 6.48
CA ALA A 466 -25.79 -2.71 7.52
C ALA A 466 -26.33 -4.05 7.00
N CYS A 467 -26.56 -4.18 5.69
CA CYS A 467 -26.99 -5.44 5.09
C CYS A 467 -25.86 -6.48 4.99
N PHE A 468 -24.61 -6.06 5.00
CA PHE A 468 -23.48 -6.91 4.64
C PHE A 468 -22.37 -6.98 5.68
N LEU A 469 -22.31 -6.03 6.62
CA LEU A 469 -21.19 -5.89 7.55
C LEU A 469 -21.67 -5.92 9.00
N HIS A 470 -20.89 -6.61 9.85
CA HIS A 470 -21.17 -6.64 11.29
C HIS A 470 -20.82 -5.34 12.01
N HIS A 471 -19.97 -4.51 11.42
CA HIS A 471 -19.52 -3.24 12.00
C HIS A 471 -19.79 -2.08 11.03
N PRO A 472 -20.08 -0.87 11.56
CA PRO A 472 -20.26 0.30 10.70
C PRO A 472 -19.00 0.57 9.88
N PHE A 473 -19.18 0.61 8.58
CA PHE A 473 -18.07 0.82 7.68
C PHE A 473 -18.57 1.46 6.38
N THR A 474 -17.77 2.28 5.72
CA THR A 474 -18.15 2.89 4.44
C THR A 474 -17.00 2.80 3.45
N MET A 475 -17.31 2.37 2.23
CA MET A 475 -16.41 2.36 1.09
C MET A 475 -17.20 2.67 -0.19
N GLN A 476 -16.52 2.74 -1.33
CA GLN A 476 -17.21 2.90 -2.60
C GLN A 476 -18.11 1.68 -2.88
N VAL A 477 -19.41 1.92 -2.95
CA VAL A 477 -20.41 0.85 -3.08
C VAL A 477 -20.17 -0.06 -4.29
N GLY A 478 -19.77 0.51 -5.43
CA GLY A 478 -19.49 -0.27 -6.64
C GLY A 478 -18.34 -1.26 -6.46
N VAL A 479 -17.25 -0.82 -5.82
CA VAL A 479 -16.11 -1.68 -5.48
C VAL A 479 -16.53 -2.78 -4.51
N PHE A 480 -17.35 -2.45 -3.52
CA PHE A 480 -17.87 -3.42 -2.57
C PHE A 480 -18.77 -4.47 -3.26
N LEU A 481 -19.68 -4.03 -4.12
CA LEU A 481 -20.59 -4.93 -4.86
C LEU A 481 -19.86 -5.94 -5.73
N LEU A 482 -18.74 -5.56 -6.34
CA LEU A 482 -17.92 -6.49 -7.12
C LEU A 482 -17.37 -7.65 -6.28
N ARG A 483 -17.23 -7.49 -4.97
CA ARG A 483 -16.78 -8.56 -4.05
C ARG A 483 -17.85 -9.56 -3.67
N LEU A 484 -19.10 -9.25 -4.00
CA LEU A 484 -20.23 -10.09 -3.67
C LEU A 484 -20.72 -10.86 -4.91
N PRO A 485 -21.00 -12.16 -4.79
CA PRO A 485 -21.79 -12.82 -5.82
C PRO A 485 -23.10 -12.05 -6.00
N ARG A 486 -23.39 -11.67 -7.25
CA ARG A 486 -24.58 -10.86 -7.60
C ARG A 486 -25.85 -11.41 -6.96
N LYS A 487 -26.01 -12.74 -6.99
CA LYS A 487 -27.18 -13.43 -6.40
C LYS A 487 -27.29 -13.14 -4.89
N VAL A 488 -26.17 -13.15 -4.17
CA VAL A 488 -26.12 -12.89 -2.73
C VAL A 488 -26.47 -11.43 -2.46
N ALA A 489 -25.87 -10.49 -3.19
CA ALA A 489 -26.14 -9.06 -3.03
C ALA A 489 -27.62 -8.73 -3.24
N LEU A 490 -28.20 -9.20 -4.35
CA LEU A 490 -29.61 -8.95 -4.67
C LEU A 490 -30.57 -9.61 -3.68
N ALA A 491 -30.28 -10.83 -3.22
CA ALA A 491 -31.13 -11.52 -2.23
C ALA A 491 -31.12 -10.74 -0.91
N ARG A 492 -29.95 -10.32 -0.44
CA ARG A 492 -29.79 -9.59 0.83
C ARG A 492 -30.47 -8.22 0.80
N LEU A 493 -30.38 -7.47 -0.30
CA LEU A 493 -31.03 -6.18 -0.45
C LEU A 493 -32.55 -6.31 -0.48
N ARG A 494 -33.09 -7.37 -1.09
CA ARG A 494 -34.54 -7.67 -1.08
C ARG A 494 -35.01 -8.03 0.31
N GLU A 495 -34.30 -8.94 0.98
CA GLU A 495 -34.57 -9.32 2.37
C GLU A 495 -34.61 -8.07 3.29
N ALA A 496 -33.63 -7.18 3.14
CA ALA A 496 -33.54 -5.94 3.92
C ALA A 496 -34.69 -4.96 3.64
N SER A 497 -35.27 -4.98 2.45
CA SER A 497 -36.38 -4.11 2.06
C SER A 497 -37.73 -4.61 2.58
N GLU A 498 -37.86 -5.89 2.91
CA GLU A 498 -39.09 -6.47 3.44
C GLU A 498 -39.29 -5.96 4.88
N LYS A 499 -40.54 -5.60 5.23
CA LYS A 499 -40.87 -5.28 6.62
C LYS A 499 -40.66 -6.54 7.44
N ALA A 500 -39.92 -6.43 8.54
CA ALA A 500 -39.88 -7.51 9.50
C ALA A 500 -41.30 -7.94 9.82
N LEU A 501 -41.66 -9.14 9.45
CA LEU A 501 -42.86 -9.76 9.98
C LEU A 501 -42.70 -9.80 11.49
N ALA A 502 -43.53 -9.08 12.18
CA ALA A 502 -43.54 -8.86 13.63
C ALA A 502 -43.54 -10.19 14.41
#